data_06bb97f48f9421b414c7989b809606eb
#
_entry.id   06bb97f48f9421b414c7989b809606eb
#
_cell.length_a   1.000
_cell.length_b   1.000
_cell.length_c   1.000
_cell.angle_alpha   90.00
_cell.angle_beta   90.00
_cell.angle_gamma   90.00
#
_symmetry.space_group_name_H-M   'P 1'
#
loop_
_entity.id
_entity.type
_entity.pdbx_description
1 polymer ?
#
loop_
_entity_poly.entity_id
_entity_poly.type
_entity_poly.pdbx_seq_one_letter_code
_entity_poly.pdbx_strand_id
1 'polypeptide(L)'
;MKVKQYRKILLLVLMICAAILFGCVERALGRQLSTQQIASEWSAEDSYAQISCFFSKDAAVTKDYVIQLEQKLKTALQEASEDTSDVNGRTLVDCYSTKGELTLYSDRASITARAFGVGGDFFTFHPLKLLSGSYFDGEDLNKDGVVIDENVAWQLFGSNNVAGMYVEINGVQYPVRGVVKSDKGYFSDAADEELSLIHISEPT
;
A
#
# COMPACT_ATOMS: atom_id res chain seq x y z
N MET A 1 -21.57 -47.29 30.67
CA MET A 1 -20.39 -47.21 29.77
C MET A 1 -20.65 -46.39 28.49
N LYS A 2 -21.75 -46.53 27.79
CA LYS A 2 -22.08 -45.86 26.51
C LYS A 2 -22.14 -44.32 26.59
N VAL A 3 -22.73 -43.72 27.62
CA VAL A 3 -22.87 -42.26 27.79
C VAL A 3 -21.50 -41.52 27.86
N LYS A 4 -20.51 -42.13 28.52
CA LYS A 4 -19.15 -41.58 28.66
C LYS A 4 -18.41 -41.57 27.32
N GLN A 5 -18.70 -42.51 26.46
CA GLN A 5 -18.14 -42.61 25.12
C GLN A 5 -18.74 -41.57 24.16
N TYR A 6 -20.07 -41.37 24.21
CA TYR A 6 -20.76 -40.33 23.44
C TYR A 6 -20.27 -38.91 23.81
N ARG A 7 -20.03 -38.63 25.09
CA ARG A 7 -19.45 -37.37 25.53
C ARG A 7 -18.06 -37.12 24.95
N LYS A 8 -17.22 -38.15 24.87
CA LYS A 8 -15.88 -38.00 24.26
C LYS A 8 -15.96 -37.73 22.75
N ILE A 9 -16.86 -38.44 22.05
CA ILE A 9 -17.09 -38.21 20.61
C ILE A 9 -17.62 -36.82 20.36
N LEU A 10 -18.59 -36.36 21.16
CA LEU A 10 -19.16 -35.03 21.05
C LEU A 10 -18.08 -33.93 21.26
N LEU A 11 -17.21 -34.09 22.27
CA LEU A 11 -16.10 -33.18 22.52
C LEU A 11 -15.09 -33.17 21.35
N LEU A 12 -14.80 -34.30 20.76
CA LEU A 12 -13.89 -34.40 19.63
C LEU A 12 -14.48 -33.69 18.38
N VAL A 13 -15.76 -33.92 18.10
CA VAL A 13 -16.45 -33.22 17.01
C VAL A 13 -16.46 -31.69 17.23
N LEU A 14 -16.73 -31.29 18.46
CA LEU A 14 -16.76 -29.86 18.81
C LEU A 14 -15.36 -29.20 18.64
N MET A 15 -14.29 -29.90 19.01
CA MET A 15 -12.91 -29.43 18.77
C MET A 15 -12.58 -29.35 17.28
N ILE A 16 -13.00 -30.33 16.47
CA ILE A 16 -12.78 -30.27 15.01
C ILE A 16 -13.54 -29.10 14.39
N CYS A 17 -14.81 -28.90 14.78
CA CYS A 17 -15.58 -27.76 14.31
C CYS A 17 -14.94 -26.43 14.70
N ALA A 18 -14.43 -26.30 15.92
CA ALA A 18 -13.73 -25.11 16.40
C ALA A 18 -12.44 -24.86 15.61
N ALA A 19 -11.66 -25.88 15.31
CA ALA A 19 -10.45 -25.77 14.49
C ALA A 19 -10.75 -25.33 13.05
N ILE A 20 -11.81 -25.90 12.45
CA ILE A 20 -12.26 -25.49 11.10
C ILE A 20 -12.72 -24.02 11.11
N LEU A 21 -13.51 -23.64 12.12
CA LEU A 21 -13.99 -22.26 12.27
C LEU A 21 -12.81 -21.28 12.42
N PHE A 22 -11.84 -21.62 13.24
CA PHE A 22 -10.63 -20.82 13.44
C PHE A 22 -9.84 -20.65 12.13
N GLY A 23 -9.63 -21.73 11.37
CA GLY A 23 -8.98 -21.67 10.07
C GLY A 23 -9.75 -20.86 9.02
N CYS A 24 -11.10 -20.85 9.09
CA CYS A 24 -11.92 -19.99 8.24
C CYS A 24 -11.78 -18.51 8.63
N VAL A 25 -11.72 -18.21 9.93
CA VAL A 25 -11.54 -16.85 10.44
C VAL A 25 -10.15 -16.32 10.08
N GLU A 26 -9.09 -17.12 10.27
CA GLU A 26 -7.73 -16.74 9.85
C GLU A 26 -7.65 -16.42 8.35
N ARG A 27 -8.25 -17.27 7.50
CA ARG A 27 -8.29 -17.00 6.06
C ARG A 27 -9.10 -15.74 5.71
N ALA A 28 -10.20 -15.49 6.41
CA ALA A 28 -11.02 -14.31 6.18
C ALA A 28 -10.28 -13.03 6.61
N LEU A 29 -9.57 -13.06 7.74
CA LEU A 29 -8.73 -11.96 8.20
C LEU A 29 -7.53 -11.74 7.29
N GLY A 30 -6.85 -12.81 6.85
CA GLY A 30 -5.74 -12.72 5.92
C GLY A 30 -6.12 -12.06 4.59
N ARG A 31 -7.34 -12.31 4.09
CA ARG A 31 -7.87 -11.67 2.87
C ARG A 31 -8.15 -10.17 3.03
N GLN A 32 -8.25 -9.67 4.24
CA GLN A 32 -8.43 -8.23 4.50
C GLN A 32 -7.08 -7.48 4.51
N LEU A 33 -5.97 -8.18 4.59
CA LEU A 33 -4.63 -7.62 4.54
C LEU A 33 -4.09 -7.69 3.10
N SER A 34 -4.62 -6.84 2.23
CA SER A 34 -4.24 -6.80 0.81
C SER A 34 -2.72 -6.70 0.61
N THR A 35 -2.05 -5.92 1.44
CA THR A 35 -0.59 -5.74 1.39
C THR A 35 0.22 -7.01 1.68
N GLN A 36 -0.36 -8.01 2.33
CA GLN A 36 0.29 -9.31 2.59
C GLN A 36 0.00 -10.34 1.51
N GLN A 37 -0.95 -10.07 0.62
CA GLN A 37 -1.35 -11.01 -0.44
C GLN A 37 -0.77 -10.65 -1.82
N ILE A 38 -0.06 -9.56 -1.94
CA ILE A 38 0.49 -9.08 -3.20
C ILE A 38 1.37 -10.13 -3.88
N ALA A 39 2.19 -10.83 -3.11
CA ALA A 39 3.03 -11.89 -3.65
C ALA A 39 2.20 -13.02 -4.30
N SER A 40 1.01 -13.34 -3.76
CA SER A 40 0.11 -14.35 -4.31
C SER A 40 -0.76 -13.82 -5.46
N GLU A 41 -0.95 -12.51 -5.55
CA GLU A 41 -1.65 -11.86 -6.67
C GLU A 41 -0.74 -11.71 -7.89
N TRP A 42 0.57 -11.67 -7.66
CA TRP A 42 1.58 -11.51 -8.71
C TRP A 42 1.73 -12.77 -9.56
N SER A 43 1.72 -13.95 -8.96
CA SER A 43 1.67 -15.21 -9.65
C SER A 43 0.88 -16.24 -8.85
N ALA A 44 -0.02 -16.96 -9.53
CA ALA A 44 -0.76 -18.08 -8.93
C ALA A 44 0.09 -19.37 -8.86
N GLU A 45 1.17 -19.45 -9.61
CA GLU A 45 1.99 -20.67 -9.76
C GLU A 45 3.33 -20.58 -9.03
N ASP A 46 3.87 -19.37 -8.86
CA ASP A 46 5.17 -19.13 -8.25
C ASP A 46 5.03 -18.40 -6.90
N SER A 47 5.81 -18.80 -5.91
CA SER A 47 5.89 -18.12 -4.63
C SER A 47 6.97 -17.03 -4.69
N TYR A 48 6.57 -15.77 -4.69
CA TYR A 48 7.51 -14.65 -4.55
C TYR A 48 7.85 -14.40 -3.09
N ALA A 49 9.11 -14.11 -2.82
CA ALA A 49 9.54 -13.65 -1.51
C ALA A 49 9.28 -12.14 -1.38
N GLN A 50 8.57 -11.73 -0.33
CA GLN A 50 8.37 -10.34 0.02
C GLN A 50 9.18 -10.00 1.26
N ILE A 51 9.94 -8.91 1.21
CA ILE A 51 10.72 -8.38 2.33
C ILE A 51 10.25 -6.97 2.61
N SER A 52 9.85 -6.70 3.85
CA SER A 52 9.48 -5.37 4.31
C SER A 52 10.52 -4.85 5.30
N CYS A 53 11.10 -3.70 5.02
CA CYS A 53 12.08 -3.05 5.87
C CYS A 53 11.49 -1.78 6.49
N PHE A 54 11.57 -1.67 7.81
CA PHE A 54 11.12 -0.49 8.54
C PHE A 54 12.32 0.24 9.15
N PHE A 55 12.47 1.49 8.79
CA PHE A 55 13.56 2.33 9.28
C PHE A 55 13.06 3.32 10.34
N SER A 56 13.89 3.60 11.35
CA SER A 56 13.59 4.65 12.31
C SER A 56 13.72 6.04 11.64
N LYS A 57 13.10 7.05 12.23
CA LYS A 57 13.24 8.45 11.76
C LYS A 57 14.68 8.92 11.68
N ASP A 58 15.55 8.38 12.55
CA ASP A 58 16.96 8.77 12.65
C ASP A 58 17.86 7.99 11.68
N ALA A 59 17.32 6.97 11.03
CA ALA A 59 18.02 6.26 9.96
C ALA A 59 17.99 7.15 8.72
N ALA A 60 19.10 7.77 8.37
CA ALA A 60 19.22 8.62 7.18
C ALA A 60 19.21 7.76 5.89
N VAL A 61 18.06 7.11 5.65
CA VAL A 61 17.84 6.35 4.41
C VAL A 61 17.48 7.36 3.32
N THR A 62 18.37 7.49 2.34
CA THR A 62 18.18 8.36 1.19
C THR A 62 17.71 7.56 -0.02
N LYS A 63 17.16 8.24 -1.02
CA LYS A 63 16.81 7.63 -2.31
C LYS A 63 18.02 6.93 -2.95
N ASP A 64 19.21 7.54 -2.88
CA ASP A 64 20.45 6.93 -3.40
C ASP A 64 20.78 5.61 -2.70
N TYR A 65 20.50 5.50 -1.41
CA TYR A 65 20.66 4.24 -0.67
C TYR A 65 19.72 3.15 -1.21
N VAL A 66 18.45 3.50 -1.47
CA VAL A 66 17.47 2.57 -2.03
C VAL A 66 17.91 2.09 -3.42
N ILE A 67 18.34 3.00 -4.30
CA ILE A 67 18.84 2.67 -5.63
C ILE A 67 20.07 1.75 -5.56
N GLN A 68 21.02 2.03 -4.66
CA GLN A 68 22.18 1.17 -4.45
C GLN A 68 21.82 -0.21 -3.94
N LEU A 69 20.85 -0.31 -3.04
CA LEU A 69 20.34 -1.58 -2.52
C LEU A 69 19.71 -2.40 -3.64
N GLU A 70 18.87 -1.76 -4.45
CA GLU A 70 18.23 -2.38 -5.62
C GLU A 70 19.26 -2.95 -6.60
N GLN A 71 20.29 -2.16 -6.93
CA GLN A 71 21.38 -2.62 -7.80
C GLN A 71 22.14 -3.81 -7.22
N LYS A 72 22.43 -3.80 -5.92
CA LYS A 72 23.10 -4.92 -5.24
C LYS A 72 22.24 -6.18 -5.26
N LEU A 73 20.94 -6.05 -5.02
CA LEU A 73 20.00 -7.17 -5.07
C LEU A 73 19.91 -7.76 -6.49
N LYS A 74 19.78 -6.92 -7.51
CA LYS A 74 19.78 -7.35 -8.91
C LYS A 74 21.05 -8.12 -9.28
N THR A 75 22.22 -7.60 -8.87
CA THR A 75 23.49 -8.27 -9.10
C THR A 75 23.55 -9.63 -8.39
N ALA A 76 23.14 -9.69 -7.13
CA ALA A 76 23.15 -10.93 -6.36
C ALA A 76 22.20 -12.00 -6.94
N LEU A 77 21.03 -11.59 -7.44
CA LEU A 77 20.09 -12.49 -8.12
C LEU A 77 20.68 -13.03 -9.42
N GLN A 78 21.33 -12.18 -10.21
CA GLN A 78 22.03 -12.60 -11.45
C GLN A 78 23.18 -13.58 -11.16
N GLU A 79 23.98 -13.33 -10.12
CA GLU A 79 25.06 -14.23 -9.70
C GLU A 79 24.55 -15.58 -9.18
N ALA A 80 23.37 -15.60 -8.58
CA ALA A 80 22.71 -16.84 -8.14
C ALA A 80 22.11 -17.64 -9.31
N SER A 81 22.15 -17.11 -10.54
CA SER A 81 21.55 -17.72 -11.74
C SER A 81 20.06 -18.03 -11.59
N GLU A 82 19.37 -17.29 -10.74
CA GLU A 82 17.92 -17.36 -10.59
C GLU A 82 17.29 -16.57 -11.76
N ASP A 83 16.66 -17.26 -12.69
CA ASP A 83 15.86 -16.63 -13.75
C ASP A 83 14.50 -16.27 -13.15
N THR A 84 14.48 -15.15 -12.44
CA THR A 84 13.32 -14.68 -11.65
C THR A 84 12.63 -13.50 -12.32
N SER A 85 12.59 -13.46 -13.64
CA SER A 85 11.83 -12.42 -14.34
C SER A 85 10.33 -12.63 -14.12
N ASP A 86 9.63 -11.56 -13.70
CA ASP A 86 8.18 -11.53 -13.66
C ASP A 86 7.59 -11.58 -15.09
N VAL A 87 6.25 -11.58 -15.20
CA VAL A 87 5.55 -11.57 -16.48
C VAL A 87 5.97 -10.38 -17.37
N ASN A 88 6.54 -9.33 -16.79
CA ASN A 88 7.02 -8.12 -17.47
C ASN A 88 8.56 -8.11 -17.65
N GLY A 89 9.24 -9.19 -17.30
CA GLY A 89 10.71 -9.30 -17.41
C GLY A 89 11.49 -8.57 -16.32
N ARG A 90 10.83 -8.16 -15.21
CA ARG A 90 11.50 -7.52 -14.07
C ARG A 90 11.90 -8.57 -13.04
N THR A 91 13.15 -8.53 -12.60
CA THR A 91 13.67 -9.43 -11.56
C THR A 91 13.40 -8.96 -10.15
N LEU A 92 13.16 -7.68 -9.98
CA LEU A 92 12.88 -7.05 -8.69
C LEU A 92 11.83 -5.96 -8.89
N VAL A 93 10.85 -5.93 -8.01
CA VAL A 93 9.88 -4.87 -7.91
C VAL A 93 9.91 -4.36 -6.48
N ASP A 94 10.06 -3.07 -6.32
CA ASP A 94 10.19 -2.44 -5.03
C ASP A 94 9.29 -1.22 -4.90
N CYS A 95 9.02 -0.86 -3.67
CA CYS A 95 8.42 0.42 -3.34
C CYS A 95 8.99 0.94 -2.03
N TYR A 96 8.97 2.24 -1.88
CA TYR A 96 9.33 2.88 -0.63
C TYR A 96 8.36 4.01 -0.30
N SER A 97 8.25 4.32 0.99
CA SER A 97 7.42 5.43 1.44
C SER A 97 8.01 6.09 2.68
N THR A 98 7.75 7.38 2.79
CA THR A 98 8.04 8.17 3.99
C THR A 98 6.79 8.92 4.43
N LYS A 99 6.60 9.07 5.74
CA LYS A 99 5.45 9.77 6.32
C LYS A 99 5.82 11.19 6.66
N GLY A 100 4.91 12.10 6.37
CA GLY A 100 5.01 13.50 6.74
C GLY A 100 3.64 14.14 6.91
N GLU A 101 3.65 15.44 7.14
CA GLU A 101 2.46 16.27 7.21
C GLU A 101 2.66 17.44 6.27
N LEU A 102 1.67 17.72 5.42
CA LEU A 102 1.75 18.79 4.42
C LEU A 102 0.46 19.59 4.41
N THR A 103 0.60 20.88 4.12
CA THR A 103 -0.54 21.75 3.85
C THR A 103 -0.69 21.94 2.35
N LEU A 104 -1.88 21.58 1.85
CA LEU A 104 -2.27 21.79 0.46
C LEU A 104 -3.16 23.00 0.36
N TYR A 105 -2.97 23.75 -0.70
CA TYR A 105 -3.77 24.89 -1.04
C TYR A 105 -4.44 24.69 -2.39
N SER A 106 -5.68 25.08 -2.49
CA SER A 106 -6.41 25.27 -3.76
C SER A 106 -6.86 26.71 -3.86
N ASP A 107 -7.48 27.11 -4.97
CA ASP A 107 -8.06 28.46 -5.13
C ASP A 107 -9.16 28.78 -4.09
N ARG A 108 -9.72 27.79 -3.43
CA ARG A 108 -10.89 27.93 -2.54
C ARG A 108 -10.60 27.63 -1.08
N ALA A 109 -9.68 26.73 -0.80
CA ALA A 109 -9.48 26.21 0.53
C ALA A 109 -8.03 25.74 0.74
N SER A 110 -7.68 25.54 2.00
CA SER A 110 -6.44 24.85 2.40
C SER A 110 -6.74 23.78 3.41
N ILE A 111 -5.95 22.72 3.38
CA ILE A 111 -6.03 21.61 4.34
C ILE A 111 -4.64 21.14 4.70
N THR A 112 -4.42 20.88 5.99
CA THR A 112 -3.25 20.15 6.44
C THR A 112 -3.61 18.68 6.60
N ALA A 113 -2.89 17.82 5.93
CA ALA A 113 -3.17 16.39 5.90
C ALA A 113 -1.87 15.59 6.02
N ARG A 114 -2.00 14.35 6.43
CA ARG A 114 -0.88 13.41 6.39
C ARG A 114 -0.50 13.15 4.95
N ALA A 115 0.80 13.10 4.70
CA ALA A 115 1.36 12.86 3.39
C ALA A 115 2.28 11.65 3.43
N PHE A 116 2.26 10.90 2.35
CA PHE A 116 3.24 9.87 2.06
C PHE A 116 4.03 10.31 0.83
N GLY A 117 5.33 10.58 1.02
CA GLY A 117 6.27 10.58 -0.09
C GLY A 117 6.47 9.14 -0.53
N VAL A 118 6.16 8.83 -1.77
CA VAL A 118 6.18 7.45 -2.27
C VAL A 118 7.03 7.35 -3.53
N GLY A 119 7.62 6.18 -3.73
CA GLY A 119 8.38 5.87 -4.94
C GLY A 119 8.32 4.39 -5.29
N GLY A 120 8.83 4.05 -6.48
CA GLY A 120 8.70 2.72 -7.04
C GLY A 120 7.24 2.38 -7.35
N ASP A 121 6.90 1.12 -7.28
CA ASP A 121 5.57 0.57 -7.58
C ASP A 121 4.63 0.62 -6.37
N PHE A 122 4.59 1.76 -5.67
CA PHE A 122 3.86 1.89 -4.41
C PHE A 122 2.41 1.43 -4.49
N PHE A 123 1.66 1.82 -5.51
CA PHE A 123 0.25 1.47 -5.66
C PHE A 123 0.02 0.01 -6.05
N THR A 124 1.03 -0.67 -6.58
CA THR A 124 1.01 -2.12 -6.77
C THR A 124 1.05 -2.83 -5.42
N PHE A 125 1.91 -2.38 -4.50
CA PHE A 125 2.01 -2.93 -3.15
C PHE A 125 0.90 -2.47 -2.21
N HIS A 126 0.27 -1.34 -2.53
CA HIS A 126 -0.82 -0.74 -1.74
C HIS A 126 -2.02 -0.45 -2.65
N PRO A 127 -2.78 -1.48 -3.04
CA PRO A 127 -3.91 -1.33 -3.96
C PRO A 127 -5.04 -0.54 -3.28
N LEU A 128 -5.11 0.74 -3.55
CA LEU A 128 -6.19 1.62 -3.10
C LEU A 128 -7.32 1.60 -4.14
N LYS A 129 -8.53 1.93 -3.74
CA LYS A 129 -9.64 2.03 -4.68
C LYS A 129 -9.64 3.39 -5.36
N LEU A 130 -9.30 3.44 -6.65
CA LEU A 130 -9.35 4.65 -7.46
C LEU A 130 -10.81 5.09 -7.69
N LEU A 131 -11.10 6.37 -7.48
CA LEU A 131 -12.38 7.00 -7.75
C LEU A 131 -12.35 7.83 -9.03
N SER A 132 -11.25 8.51 -9.31
CA SER A 132 -11.04 9.24 -10.56
C SER A 132 -9.55 9.38 -10.89
N GLY A 133 -9.21 9.60 -12.16
CA GLY A 133 -7.84 9.79 -12.62
C GLY A 133 -7.07 8.49 -12.76
N SER A 134 -5.78 8.52 -12.45
CA SER A 134 -4.85 7.38 -12.55
C SER A 134 -3.88 7.38 -11.37
N TYR A 135 -3.27 6.23 -11.11
CA TYR A 135 -2.08 6.16 -10.29
C TYR A 135 -0.85 6.65 -11.08
N PHE A 136 0.25 6.80 -10.40
CA PHE A 136 1.58 6.85 -10.98
C PHE A 136 2.36 5.61 -10.55
N ASP A 137 3.27 5.18 -11.39
CA ASP A 137 4.14 4.02 -11.14
C ASP A 137 5.63 4.41 -11.18
N GLY A 138 6.49 3.43 -10.91
CA GLY A 138 7.95 3.64 -10.88
C GLY A 138 8.55 4.04 -12.24
N GLU A 139 7.88 3.72 -13.35
CA GLU A 139 8.34 3.98 -14.71
C GLU A 139 7.80 5.30 -15.29
N ASP A 140 6.87 5.95 -14.59
CA ASP A 140 6.35 7.26 -15.00
C ASP A 140 7.48 8.29 -15.14
N LEU A 141 7.62 8.85 -16.34
CA LEU A 141 8.59 9.90 -16.62
C LEU A 141 8.24 11.21 -15.91
N ASN A 142 6.96 11.44 -15.70
CA ASN A 142 6.42 12.63 -15.05
C ASN A 142 6.05 12.28 -13.61
N LYS A 143 6.99 12.50 -12.70
CA LYS A 143 6.82 12.22 -11.27
C LYS A 143 6.22 13.40 -10.49
N ASP A 144 5.80 14.46 -11.19
CA ASP A 144 5.21 15.65 -10.60
C ASP A 144 3.71 15.45 -10.44
N GLY A 145 3.27 14.90 -9.34
CA GLY A 145 1.85 14.74 -9.14
C GLY A 145 1.49 14.25 -7.75
N VAL A 146 0.22 14.41 -7.43
CA VAL A 146 -0.34 13.96 -6.16
C VAL A 146 -1.54 13.06 -6.41
N VAL A 147 -1.67 12.03 -5.59
CA VAL A 147 -2.91 11.26 -5.44
C VAL A 147 -3.48 11.61 -4.08
N ILE A 148 -4.70 12.08 -4.05
CA ILE A 148 -5.38 12.54 -2.84
C ILE A 148 -6.56 11.63 -2.50
N ASP A 149 -6.93 11.57 -1.24
CA ASP A 149 -8.13 10.85 -0.84
C ASP A 149 -9.42 11.65 -1.11
N GLU A 150 -10.56 10.99 -1.05
CA GLU A 150 -11.86 11.61 -1.29
C GLU A 150 -12.18 12.75 -0.32
N ASN A 151 -11.73 12.69 0.94
CA ASN A 151 -11.98 13.73 1.93
C ASN A 151 -11.21 15.01 1.60
N VAL A 152 -9.93 14.87 1.21
CA VAL A 152 -9.10 15.99 0.73
C VAL A 152 -9.69 16.59 -0.54
N ALA A 153 -10.10 15.75 -1.49
CA ALA A 153 -10.72 16.20 -2.74
C ALA A 153 -12.01 17.03 -2.48
N TRP A 154 -12.86 16.56 -1.58
CA TRP A 154 -14.07 17.26 -1.19
C TRP A 154 -13.79 18.57 -0.46
N GLN A 155 -12.83 18.61 0.45
CA GLN A 155 -12.50 19.81 1.22
C GLN A 155 -11.86 20.89 0.34
N LEU A 156 -10.98 20.50 -0.58
CA LEU A 156 -10.29 21.45 -1.46
C LEU A 156 -11.13 21.90 -2.65
N PHE A 157 -11.93 21.00 -3.23
CA PHE A 157 -12.58 21.23 -4.53
C PHE A 157 -14.09 21.04 -4.50
N GLY A 158 -14.63 20.35 -3.49
CA GLY A 158 -16.06 20.01 -3.42
C GLY A 158 -16.48 18.91 -4.39
N SER A 159 -15.55 18.08 -4.87
CA SER A 159 -15.80 17.02 -5.84
C SER A 159 -14.71 15.95 -5.79
N ASN A 160 -15.05 14.72 -6.19
CA ASN A 160 -14.06 13.66 -6.41
C ASN A 160 -13.52 13.62 -7.86
N ASN A 161 -14.14 14.34 -8.78
CA ASN A 161 -13.68 14.40 -10.16
C ASN A 161 -12.76 15.61 -10.37
N VAL A 162 -11.55 15.53 -9.82
CA VAL A 162 -10.58 16.62 -9.77
C VAL A 162 -9.24 16.25 -10.40
N ALA A 163 -9.16 15.11 -11.06
CA ALA A 163 -7.97 14.71 -11.81
C ALA A 163 -7.63 15.77 -12.87
N GLY A 164 -6.36 16.21 -12.92
CA GLY A 164 -5.89 17.28 -13.76
C GLY A 164 -6.01 18.70 -13.17
N MET A 165 -6.69 18.86 -12.03
CA MET A 165 -6.64 20.11 -11.26
C MET A 165 -5.29 20.24 -10.52
N TYR A 166 -4.99 21.42 -10.00
CA TYR A 166 -3.72 21.68 -9.33
C TYR A 166 -3.93 21.96 -7.85
N VAL A 167 -2.99 21.48 -7.04
CA VAL A 167 -2.81 21.85 -5.63
C VAL A 167 -1.45 22.48 -5.46
N GLU A 168 -1.36 23.47 -4.59
CA GLU A 168 -0.09 24.09 -4.23
C GLU A 168 0.43 23.50 -2.91
N ILE A 169 1.69 23.12 -2.90
CA ILE A 169 2.41 22.61 -1.73
C ILE A 169 3.73 23.36 -1.64
N ASN A 170 3.96 24.09 -0.55
CA ASN A 170 5.17 24.89 -0.34
C ASN A 170 5.48 25.87 -1.49
N GLY A 171 4.45 26.45 -2.12
CA GLY A 171 4.61 27.37 -3.24
C GLY A 171 4.82 26.72 -4.61
N VAL A 172 4.77 25.39 -4.69
CA VAL A 172 4.90 24.64 -5.96
C VAL A 172 3.57 24.00 -6.31
N GLN A 173 3.17 24.11 -7.57
CA GLN A 173 1.93 23.51 -8.07
C GLN A 173 2.15 22.09 -8.54
N TYR A 174 1.32 21.17 -8.03
CA TYR A 174 1.30 19.76 -8.39
C TYR A 174 -0.05 19.39 -9.00
N PRO A 175 -0.08 18.70 -10.15
CA PRO A 175 -1.33 18.20 -10.71
C PRO A 175 -1.87 17.06 -9.84
N VAL A 176 -3.17 17.05 -9.61
CA VAL A 176 -3.88 15.91 -9.03
C VAL A 176 -3.98 14.82 -10.09
N ARG A 177 -3.25 13.74 -9.92
CA ARG A 177 -3.24 12.58 -10.84
C ARG A 177 -4.44 11.70 -10.62
N GLY A 178 -4.81 11.48 -9.37
CA GLY A 178 -5.93 10.62 -9.02
C GLY A 178 -6.55 10.95 -7.68
N VAL A 179 -7.77 10.47 -7.52
CA VAL A 179 -8.49 10.50 -6.25
C VAL A 179 -8.80 9.07 -5.85
N VAL A 180 -8.43 8.72 -4.63
CA VAL A 180 -8.65 7.40 -4.07
C VAL A 180 -9.71 7.43 -2.97
N LYS A 181 -10.36 6.31 -2.77
CA LYS A 181 -11.28 6.15 -1.66
C LYS A 181 -10.49 6.15 -0.36
N SER A 182 -10.99 6.88 0.64
CA SER A 182 -10.45 6.83 2.00
C SER A 182 -10.58 5.41 2.56
N ASP A 183 -9.46 4.85 2.99
CA ASP A 183 -9.44 3.50 3.58
C ASP A 183 -9.85 3.60 5.06
N LYS A 184 -11.14 3.43 5.29
CA LYS A 184 -11.73 3.35 6.65
C LYS A 184 -11.73 1.88 7.10
N GLY A 185 -10.55 1.32 7.30
CA GLY A 185 -10.44 -0.02 7.91
C GLY A 185 -10.82 0.02 9.39
N TYR A 186 -11.38 -1.08 9.90
CA TYR A 186 -11.74 -1.24 11.32
C TYR A 186 -10.59 -0.88 12.28
N PHE A 187 -9.36 -1.04 11.85
CA PHE A 187 -8.17 -0.69 12.63
C PHE A 187 -7.73 0.76 12.47
N SER A 188 -8.13 1.47 11.41
CA SER A 188 -7.85 2.89 11.25
C SER A 188 -8.71 3.74 12.18
N ASP A 189 -9.97 3.35 12.37
CA ASP A 189 -10.87 4.00 13.32
C ASP A 189 -10.42 3.79 14.79
N ALA A 190 -9.83 2.62 15.10
CA ALA A 190 -9.29 2.31 16.42
C ALA A 190 -7.97 3.05 16.74
N ALA A 191 -7.26 3.53 15.72
CA ALA A 191 -6.03 4.30 15.88
C ALA A 191 -6.25 5.81 16.02
N ASP A 192 -7.52 6.27 16.07
CA ASP A 192 -7.91 7.69 16.14
C ASP A 192 -7.26 8.55 15.03
N GLU A 193 -7.02 7.90 13.89
CA GLU A 193 -6.35 8.49 12.74
C GLU A 193 -7.40 8.88 11.69
N GLU A 194 -7.87 10.13 11.71
CA GLU A 194 -8.52 10.71 10.52
C GLU A 194 -7.48 10.74 9.39
N LEU A 195 -7.55 9.71 8.54
CA LEU A 195 -6.63 9.52 7.43
C LEU A 195 -7.10 10.32 6.22
N SER A 196 -6.72 11.60 6.18
CA SER A 196 -6.64 12.29 4.92
C SER A 196 -5.26 11.96 4.34
N LEU A 197 -5.22 11.09 3.33
CA LEU A 197 -3.97 10.61 2.75
C LEU A 197 -3.65 11.36 1.46
N ILE A 198 -2.41 11.80 1.37
CA ILE A 198 -1.83 12.39 0.17
C ILE A 198 -0.62 11.55 -0.20
N HIS A 199 -0.61 11.03 -1.42
CA HIS A 199 0.56 10.37 -1.97
C HIS A 199 1.22 11.34 -2.96
N ILE A 200 2.46 11.70 -2.69
CA ILE A 200 3.27 12.58 -3.54
C ILE A 200 4.42 11.75 -4.07
N SER A 201 4.58 11.74 -5.38
CA SER A 201 5.79 11.22 -5.98
C SER A 201 6.97 12.14 -5.59
N GLU A 202 8.04 11.57 -5.07
CA GLU A 202 9.23 12.37 -4.76
C GLU A 202 9.80 12.98 -6.05
N PRO A 203 9.94 14.33 -6.11
CA PRO A 203 10.60 14.97 -7.23
C PRO A 203 12.06 14.46 -7.31
N THR A 204 12.49 14.18 -8.51
CA THR A 204 13.86 13.76 -8.83
C THR A 204 14.87 14.89 -8.55
#